data_de8adac4f32a471e75d62a29fc1a29ad
#
_entry.id   de8adac4f32a471e75d62a29fc1a29ad
#
_cell.length_a   1.000
_cell.length_b   1.000
_cell.length_c   1.000
_cell.angle_alpha   90.00
_cell.angle_beta   90.00
_cell.angle_gamma   90.00
#
_symmetry.space_group_name_H-M   'P 1'
#
loop_
_entity.id
_entity.type
_entity.pdbx_description
1 polymer ?
#
loop_
_entity_poly.entity_id
_entity_poly.type
_entity_poly.pdbx_seq_one_letter_code
_entity_poly.pdbx_strand_id
1 'polypeptide(L)'
;SCYPFANEEYRNIFRHTLWMLPGVKEARAMSAMLQTHSVFQHFKVVNVAGNGDEDEESKDALVAVEEGIGKDPDATRTITLSCGRLTTGVSVKAWTAVFMLSGSYNTAASSYMQTIFRVQTPAAINGKVKEQCYVFDFAPDRTLKVIAETAKISSKTGKTSGNDRKIMGEFLNFCPIISIEGSKMNQFDVPRMLEQLKKVYVERVVRNGFEDRSLYNDELMKLNDLELQEFDDLKKIIGQTKAMPKTNQVDINNQGLTDEQYEELESLEKKSKKKGKDKQPLTEEEKQRLEELKKKKNNREAAISILRGISIRMPLLIYGAELKDESQEITIDNFASLIDPQSWEEFMPKGVTKQKFNNIKKYYDPEIFCAAGKRIRAMARAADKLSVEERIERITDIFSTFRNPDKETVLTPWRVVNMHLGDCLGGYNFFEQGYETTLSEPRFIDKGEVTANVFA
;
A
#
# COMPACT_ATOMS: atom_id res chain seq x y z
N SER A 1 20.77 -3.59 -25.18
CA SER A 1 19.77 -3.89 -24.15
C SER A 1 20.36 -3.55 -22.78
N CYS A 2 19.59 -2.97 -21.90
CA CYS A 2 19.99 -2.65 -20.52
C CYS A 2 19.65 -3.78 -19.51
N TYR A 3 19.24 -4.94 -20.00
CA TYR A 3 18.94 -6.07 -19.14
C TYR A 3 20.22 -6.75 -18.61
N PRO A 4 20.26 -7.12 -17.31
CA PRO A 4 21.47 -7.60 -16.62
C PRO A 4 22.16 -8.79 -17.25
N PHE A 5 21.45 -9.65 -17.97
CA PHE A 5 22.01 -10.87 -18.58
C PHE A 5 22.06 -10.81 -20.11
N ALA A 6 21.90 -9.62 -20.70
CA ALA A 6 21.78 -9.45 -22.14
C ALA A 6 23.06 -9.81 -22.92
N ASN A 7 24.21 -9.60 -22.34
CA ASN A 7 25.52 -9.86 -22.93
C ASN A 7 26.50 -10.49 -21.95
N GLU A 8 27.66 -10.91 -22.44
CA GLU A 8 28.67 -11.60 -21.63
C GLU A 8 29.33 -10.70 -20.58
N GLU A 9 29.51 -9.43 -20.87
CA GLU A 9 30.06 -8.44 -19.95
C GLU A 9 29.14 -8.31 -18.72
N TYR A 10 27.82 -8.14 -18.93
CA TYR A 10 26.86 -8.07 -17.84
C TYR A 10 26.76 -9.38 -17.07
N ARG A 11 26.83 -10.53 -17.74
CA ARG A 11 26.84 -11.84 -17.07
C ARG A 11 28.07 -12.01 -16.18
N ASN A 12 29.17 -11.36 -16.50
CA ASN A 12 30.37 -11.34 -15.65
C ASN A 12 30.22 -10.42 -14.44
N ILE A 13 29.54 -9.30 -14.59
CA ILE A 13 29.18 -8.42 -13.45
C ILE A 13 28.23 -9.14 -12.50
N PHE A 14 27.22 -9.84 -13.07
CA PHE A 14 26.17 -10.54 -12.32
C PHE A 14 26.45 -12.05 -12.18
N ARG A 15 27.71 -12.43 -11.90
CA ARG A 15 28.11 -13.83 -11.73
C ARG A 15 27.37 -14.53 -10.62
N HIS A 16 27.23 -13.86 -9.49
CA HIS A 16 26.60 -14.40 -8.29
C HIS A 16 25.50 -13.46 -7.85
N THR A 17 24.27 -13.96 -7.89
CA THR A 17 23.09 -13.15 -7.61
C THR A 17 22.13 -13.85 -6.66
N LEU A 18 21.41 -13.06 -5.87
CA LEU A 18 20.32 -13.51 -4.99
C LEU A 18 18.98 -13.11 -5.61
N TRP A 19 18.10 -14.07 -5.83
CA TRP A 19 16.77 -13.85 -6.39
C TRP A 19 15.70 -14.14 -5.34
N MET A 20 14.94 -13.13 -5.00
CA MET A 20 13.86 -13.20 -4.02
C MET A 20 12.53 -13.50 -4.70
N LEU A 21 11.93 -14.63 -4.36
CA LEU A 21 10.69 -15.15 -4.92
C LEU A 21 9.55 -15.11 -3.90
N PRO A 22 8.28 -15.07 -4.33
CA PRO A 22 7.14 -14.96 -3.42
C PRO A 22 6.90 -16.22 -2.58
N GLY A 23 7.36 -17.39 -3.03
CA GLY A 23 7.14 -18.64 -2.33
C GLY A 23 7.98 -19.80 -2.82
N VAL A 24 7.89 -20.93 -2.11
CA VAL A 24 8.66 -22.16 -2.39
C VAL A 24 8.26 -22.79 -3.71
N LYS A 25 6.98 -22.75 -4.06
CA LYS A 25 6.47 -23.32 -5.33
C LYS A 25 7.03 -22.54 -6.52
N GLU A 26 7.03 -21.22 -6.42
CA GLU A 26 7.55 -20.32 -7.44
C GLU A 26 9.06 -20.47 -7.58
N ALA A 27 9.79 -20.69 -6.48
CA ALA A 27 11.23 -20.96 -6.50
C ALA A 27 11.55 -22.29 -7.20
N ARG A 28 10.75 -23.34 -6.99
CA ARG A 28 10.91 -24.63 -7.69
C ARG A 28 10.64 -24.49 -9.20
N ALA A 29 9.56 -23.79 -9.56
CA ALA A 29 9.22 -23.55 -10.96
C ALA A 29 10.33 -22.72 -11.66
N MET A 30 10.80 -21.64 -11.01
CA MET A 30 11.89 -20.81 -11.51
C MET A 30 13.17 -21.63 -11.69
N SER A 31 13.53 -22.49 -10.73
CA SER A 31 14.70 -23.35 -10.83
C SER A 31 14.65 -24.25 -12.06
N ALA A 32 13.50 -24.87 -12.31
CA ALA A 32 13.29 -25.74 -13.49
C ALA A 32 13.42 -24.93 -14.81
N MET A 33 12.82 -23.74 -14.87
CA MET A 33 12.91 -22.87 -16.04
C MET A 33 14.34 -22.41 -16.34
N LEU A 34 15.08 -22.02 -15.32
CA LEU A 34 16.45 -21.51 -15.48
C LEU A 34 17.39 -22.59 -16.00
N GLN A 35 17.23 -23.84 -15.58
CA GLN A 35 18.06 -24.98 -16.01
C GLN A 35 17.90 -25.29 -17.51
N THR A 36 16.76 -24.98 -18.11
CA THR A 36 16.48 -25.24 -19.52
C THR A 36 16.64 -23.98 -20.41
N HIS A 37 16.83 -22.83 -19.81
CA HIS A 37 16.89 -21.56 -20.56
C HIS A 37 18.29 -21.39 -21.22
N SER A 38 18.31 -20.96 -22.47
CA SER A 38 19.54 -20.83 -23.27
C SER A 38 20.68 -20.01 -22.64
N VAL A 39 20.34 -19.00 -21.84
CA VAL A 39 21.34 -18.17 -21.12
C VAL A 39 21.63 -18.72 -19.75
N PHE A 40 20.59 -19.08 -18.98
CA PHE A 40 20.73 -19.41 -17.57
C PHE A 40 21.15 -20.84 -17.30
N GLN A 41 21.07 -21.75 -18.27
CA GLN A 41 21.61 -23.12 -18.14
C GLN A 41 23.11 -23.15 -17.79
N HIS A 42 23.83 -22.06 -18.06
CA HIS A 42 25.24 -21.90 -17.73
C HIS A 42 25.49 -21.39 -16.30
N PHE A 43 24.44 -21.13 -15.55
CA PHE A 43 24.50 -20.75 -14.15
C PHE A 43 24.13 -21.94 -13.27
N LYS A 44 24.88 -22.14 -12.18
CA LYS A 44 24.49 -23.11 -11.16
C LYS A 44 23.35 -22.51 -10.34
N VAL A 45 22.14 -23.08 -10.43
CA VAL A 45 20.99 -22.64 -9.68
C VAL A 45 20.99 -23.31 -8.30
N VAL A 46 21.09 -22.51 -7.23
CA VAL A 46 21.06 -22.97 -5.85
C VAL A 46 19.72 -22.56 -5.25
N ASN A 47 18.80 -23.50 -5.14
CA ASN A 47 17.48 -23.26 -4.57
C ASN A 47 17.48 -23.55 -3.06
N VAL A 48 17.47 -22.48 -2.25
CA VAL A 48 17.42 -22.54 -0.79
C VAL A 48 16.02 -22.21 -0.23
N ALA A 49 15.03 -22.01 -1.10
CA ALA A 49 13.64 -21.85 -0.69
C ALA A 49 13.09 -23.18 -0.15
N GLY A 50 12.73 -23.21 1.12
CA GLY A 50 12.22 -24.43 1.78
C GLY A 50 11.25 -24.08 2.91
N ASN A 51 10.49 -25.08 3.36
CA ASN A 51 9.62 -24.99 4.53
C ASN A 51 10.40 -25.56 5.73
N GLY A 52 10.84 -24.73 6.69
CA GLY A 52 11.47 -25.26 7.88
C GLY A 52 11.86 -24.20 8.91
N ASP A 53 12.15 -24.63 10.13
CA ASP A 53 12.52 -23.79 11.27
C ASP A 53 13.86 -23.05 11.04
N GLU A 54 13.89 -21.80 11.58
CA GLU A 54 14.74 -20.74 11.06
C GLU A 54 16.27 -20.87 11.27
N ASP A 55 16.75 -21.62 12.25
CA ASP A 55 18.15 -21.51 12.67
C ASP A 55 19.11 -22.63 12.15
N GLU A 56 18.71 -23.89 12.11
CA GLU A 56 19.58 -24.97 11.59
C GLU A 56 19.58 -24.99 10.06
N GLU A 57 18.44 -24.80 9.44
CA GLU A 57 18.30 -24.81 7.98
C GLU A 57 18.90 -23.56 7.27
N SER A 58 19.12 -22.46 8.00
CA SER A 58 19.83 -21.30 7.46
C SER A 58 21.33 -21.58 7.30
N LYS A 59 21.93 -22.40 8.17
CA LYS A 59 23.33 -22.82 8.04
C LYS A 59 23.52 -23.75 6.84
N ASP A 60 22.62 -24.70 6.64
CA ASP A 60 22.67 -25.61 5.49
C ASP A 60 22.45 -24.85 4.17
N ALA A 61 21.56 -23.84 4.17
CA ALA A 61 21.34 -22.98 3.03
C ALA A 61 22.62 -22.16 2.68
N LEU A 62 23.34 -21.65 3.68
CA LEU A 62 24.58 -20.92 3.46
C LEU A 62 25.67 -21.85 2.88
N VAL A 63 25.83 -23.03 3.45
CA VAL A 63 26.79 -24.04 2.95
C VAL A 63 26.48 -24.39 1.50
N ALA A 64 25.23 -24.62 1.14
CA ALA A 64 24.84 -24.90 -0.25
C ALA A 64 25.18 -23.75 -1.21
N VAL A 65 25.06 -22.50 -0.78
CA VAL A 65 25.45 -21.34 -1.57
C VAL A 65 26.96 -21.24 -1.72
N GLU A 66 27.70 -21.42 -0.63
CA GLU A 66 29.18 -21.38 -0.63
C GLU A 66 29.77 -22.50 -1.47
N GLU A 67 29.23 -23.73 -1.39
CA GLU A 67 29.60 -24.84 -2.26
C GLU A 67 29.22 -24.57 -3.73
N GLY A 68 28.13 -23.87 -3.95
CA GLY A 68 27.69 -23.41 -5.28
C GLY A 68 28.70 -22.47 -5.92
N ILE A 69 29.17 -21.49 -5.17
CA ILE A 69 30.15 -20.50 -5.57
C ILE A 69 31.54 -21.14 -5.71
N GLY A 70 31.92 -22.02 -4.78
CA GLY A 70 33.18 -22.70 -4.78
C GLY A 70 34.35 -21.82 -4.26
N LYS A 71 35.56 -22.36 -4.36
CA LYS A 71 36.78 -21.69 -3.83
C LYS A 71 37.18 -20.48 -4.66
N ASP A 72 36.92 -20.51 -5.97
CA ASP A 72 37.20 -19.40 -6.89
C ASP A 72 35.89 -18.85 -7.46
N PRO A 73 35.38 -17.73 -6.92
CA PRO A 73 34.15 -17.11 -7.40
C PRO A 73 34.24 -16.63 -8.86
N ASP A 74 35.42 -16.35 -9.39
CA ASP A 74 35.53 -15.92 -10.78
C ASP A 74 35.43 -17.09 -11.78
N ALA A 75 35.59 -18.32 -11.33
CA ALA A 75 35.45 -19.52 -12.15
C ALA A 75 34.01 -20.01 -12.26
N THR A 76 33.11 -19.53 -11.44
CA THR A 76 31.73 -20.04 -11.35
C THR A 76 30.71 -18.93 -11.56
N ARG A 77 29.45 -19.33 -11.83
CA ARG A 77 28.29 -18.44 -11.92
C ARG A 77 27.13 -19.09 -11.18
N THR A 78 26.52 -18.37 -10.24
CA THR A 78 25.40 -18.91 -9.43
C THR A 78 24.20 -17.96 -9.39
N ILE A 79 23.03 -18.56 -9.38
CA ILE A 79 21.77 -17.90 -9.06
C ILE A 79 21.20 -18.56 -7.82
N THR A 80 21.14 -17.83 -6.71
CA THR A 80 20.55 -18.30 -5.46
C THR A 80 19.09 -17.93 -5.43
N LEU A 81 18.20 -18.90 -5.34
CA LEU A 81 16.75 -18.68 -5.22
C LEU A 81 16.33 -18.78 -3.76
N SER A 82 15.67 -17.74 -3.24
CA SER A 82 15.15 -17.70 -1.86
C SER A 82 13.76 -17.09 -1.79
N CYS A 83 12.99 -17.46 -0.77
CA CYS A 83 11.70 -16.84 -0.44
C CYS A 83 11.65 -16.31 1.01
N GLY A 84 12.81 -15.94 1.57
CA GLY A 84 12.97 -15.39 2.95
C GLY A 84 14.23 -15.85 3.66
N ARG A 85 14.75 -17.03 3.33
CA ARG A 85 16.04 -17.50 3.87
C ARG A 85 17.19 -16.64 3.38
N LEU A 86 18.25 -16.55 4.18
CA LEU A 86 19.48 -15.78 3.91
C LEU A 86 19.26 -14.26 3.80
N THR A 87 18.10 -13.76 4.20
CA THR A 87 17.84 -12.31 4.26
C THR A 87 18.39 -11.67 5.52
N THR A 88 18.59 -12.45 6.58
CA THR A 88 19.11 -12.01 7.87
C THR A 88 20.30 -12.86 8.31
N GLY A 89 21.25 -12.27 9.07
CA GLY A 89 22.34 -12.99 9.72
C GLY A 89 23.42 -13.61 8.84
N VAL A 90 23.37 -13.45 7.52
CA VAL A 90 24.26 -14.11 6.56
C VAL A 90 25.02 -13.09 5.72
N SER A 91 26.26 -13.37 5.37
CA SER A 91 27.12 -12.53 4.52
C SER A 91 27.78 -13.36 3.44
N VAL A 92 27.25 -13.31 2.22
CA VAL A 92 27.85 -13.93 1.04
C VAL A 92 28.60 -12.88 0.23
N LYS A 93 29.91 -12.86 0.36
CA LYS A 93 30.77 -11.82 -0.22
C LYS A 93 30.70 -11.71 -1.74
N ALA A 94 30.46 -12.83 -2.41
CA ALA A 94 30.45 -12.93 -3.87
C ALA A 94 29.17 -12.35 -4.52
N TRP A 95 28.08 -12.18 -3.78
CA TRP A 95 26.87 -11.62 -4.36
C TRP A 95 27.08 -10.17 -4.80
N THR A 96 26.79 -9.90 -6.06
CA THR A 96 26.90 -8.55 -6.67
C THR A 96 25.53 -7.92 -6.92
N ALA A 97 24.48 -8.72 -7.01
CA ALA A 97 23.11 -8.20 -7.23
C ALA A 97 22.05 -9.02 -6.50
N VAL A 98 20.96 -8.32 -6.13
CA VAL A 98 19.71 -8.93 -5.69
C VAL A 98 18.59 -8.59 -6.67
N PHE A 99 17.78 -9.61 -7.01
CA PHE A 99 16.61 -9.50 -7.85
C PHE A 99 15.34 -9.71 -7.01
N MET A 100 14.55 -8.66 -6.84
CA MET A 100 13.31 -8.68 -6.07
C MET A 100 12.15 -9.04 -7.01
N LEU A 101 11.97 -10.34 -7.30
CA LEU A 101 10.96 -10.88 -8.22
C LEU A 101 9.57 -11.04 -7.57
N SER A 102 9.51 -10.98 -6.26
CA SER A 102 8.24 -10.98 -5.53
C SER A 102 7.49 -9.68 -5.79
N GLY A 103 6.31 -9.75 -6.37
CA GLY A 103 5.43 -8.60 -6.64
C GLY A 103 4.62 -8.11 -5.44
N SER A 104 4.89 -8.61 -4.22
CA SER A 104 4.14 -8.25 -3.03
C SER A 104 4.40 -6.80 -2.60
N TYR A 105 3.34 -5.99 -2.61
CA TYR A 105 3.35 -4.63 -2.04
C TYR A 105 3.48 -4.62 -0.51
N ASN A 106 3.35 -5.77 0.14
CA ASN A 106 3.33 -5.92 1.59
C ASN A 106 4.70 -6.30 2.19
N THR A 107 5.78 -6.04 1.47
CA THR A 107 7.13 -6.25 2.01
C THR A 107 7.43 -5.19 3.07
N ALA A 108 7.80 -5.61 4.27
CA ALA A 108 8.27 -4.70 5.31
C ALA A 108 9.54 -3.98 4.86
N ALA A 109 9.64 -2.66 5.10
CA ALA A 109 10.83 -1.91 4.71
C ALA A 109 12.08 -2.47 5.37
N SER A 110 12.02 -2.89 6.64
CA SER A 110 13.12 -3.53 7.33
C SER A 110 13.61 -4.80 6.63
N SER A 111 12.68 -5.69 6.26
CA SER A 111 13.03 -6.93 5.53
C SER A 111 13.56 -6.64 4.13
N TYR A 112 13.01 -5.64 3.46
CA TYR A 112 13.50 -5.19 2.17
C TYR A 112 14.92 -4.65 2.28
N MET A 113 15.18 -3.72 3.21
CA MET A 113 16.49 -3.13 3.43
C MET A 113 17.52 -4.20 3.85
N GLN A 114 17.14 -5.10 4.76
CA GLN A 114 18.00 -6.21 5.15
C GLN A 114 18.39 -7.09 3.97
N THR A 115 17.47 -7.34 3.06
CA THR A 115 17.71 -8.13 1.84
C THR A 115 18.67 -7.42 0.90
N ILE A 116 18.44 -6.14 0.59
CA ILE A 116 19.31 -5.41 -0.34
C ILE A 116 20.71 -5.17 0.23
N PHE A 117 20.84 -5.05 1.56
CA PHE A 117 22.15 -4.94 2.19
C PHE A 117 23.00 -6.21 2.12
N ARG A 118 22.43 -7.37 1.80
CA ARG A 118 23.22 -8.61 1.61
C ARG A 118 24.24 -8.48 0.49
N VAL A 119 23.91 -7.77 -0.59
CA VAL A 119 24.84 -7.57 -1.70
C VAL A 119 25.85 -6.45 -1.45
N GLN A 120 25.67 -5.65 -0.42
CA GLN A 120 26.60 -4.58 -0.05
C GLN A 120 27.79 -5.06 0.80
N THR A 121 27.83 -6.34 1.16
CA THR A 121 28.97 -6.90 1.93
C THR A 121 30.29 -6.61 1.21
N PRO A 122 31.24 -5.86 1.83
CA PRO A 122 32.51 -5.57 1.23
C PRO A 122 33.28 -6.86 0.91
N ALA A 123 33.93 -6.90 -0.24
CA ALA A 123 34.67 -8.05 -0.68
C ALA A 123 35.87 -7.62 -1.56
N ALA A 124 36.96 -8.38 -1.43
CA ALA A 124 38.02 -8.42 -2.43
C ALA A 124 38.08 -9.85 -2.94
N ILE A 125 37.84 -10.05 -4.23
CA ILE A 125 37.86 -11.35 -4.88
C ILE A 125 39.02 -11.32 -5.88
N ASN A 126 39.98 -12.23 -5.71
CA ASN A 126 41.19 -12.32 -6.55
C ASN A 126 41.89 -10.95 -6.71
N GLY A 127 41.99 -10.19 -5.61
CA GLY A 127 42.60 -8.87 -5.60
C GLY A 127 41.79 -7.72 -6.17
N LYS A 128 40.60 -7.98 -6.68
CA LYS A 128 39.64 -6.96 -7.16
C LYS A 128 38.61 -6.62 -6.08
N VAL A 129 38.56 -5.35 -5.73
CA VAL A 129 37.57 -4.86 -4.77
C VAL A 129 36.19 -4.77 -5.46
N LYS A 130 35.16 -5.22 -4.77
CA LYS A 130 33.79 -5.04 -5.21
C LYS A 130 33.34 -3.57 -4.99
N GLU A 131 33.37 -2.78 -6.06
CA GLU A 131 33.08 -1.33 -6.01
C GLU A 131 31.61 -1.01 -6.01
N GLN A 132 30.79 -1.87 -6.64
CA GLN A 132 29.38 -1.64 -6.85
C GLN A 132 28.56 -2.89 -6.56
N CYS A 133 27.33 -2.69 -6.14
CA CYS A 133 26.30 -3.71 -6.05
C CYS A 133 24.99 -3.17 -6.58
N TYR A 134 24.11 -4.09 -6.97
CA TYR A 134 22.91 -3.73 -7.72
C TYR A 134 21.66 -4.33 -7.10
N VAL A 135 20.58 -3.56 -7.17
CA VAL A 135 19.24 -4.02 -6.77
C VAL A 135 18.32 -3.88 -7.98
N PHE A 136 17.75 -5.00 -8.43
CA PHE A 136 16.74 -5.02 -9.49
C PHE A 136 15.39 -5.29 -8.85
N ASP A 137 14.53 -4.28 -8.80
CA ASP A 137 13.19 -4.40 -8.26
C ASP A 137 12.15 -4.33 -9.38
N PHE A 138 11.33 -5.36 -9.47
CA PHE A 138 10.26 -5.48 -10.47
C PHE A 138 8.91 -4.94 -9.95
N ALA A 139 8.89 -4.33 -8.76
CA ALA A 139 7.76 -3.61 -8.20
C ALA A 139 8.19 -2.17 -7.84
N PRO A 140 8.21 -1.24 -8.80
CA PRO A 140 8.75 0.11 -8.64
C PRO A 140 8.10 0.89 -7.50
N ASP A 141 6.80 0.71 -7.30
CA ASP A 141 6.06 1.35 -6.21
C ASP A 141 6.55 0.92 -4.82
N ARG A 142 7.01 -0.33 -4.68
CA ARG A 142 7.59 -0.85 -3.45
C ARG A 142 8.89 -0.16 -3.10
N THR A 143 9.80 -0.03 -4.06
CA THR A 143 11.09 0.65 -3.86
C THR A 143 10.88 2.08 -3.37
N LEU A 144 10.05 2.83 -4.06
CA LEU A 144 9.75 4.22 -3.70
C LEU A 144 9.14 4.33 -2.29
N LYS A 145 8.20 3.43 -1.96
CA LYS A 145 7.58 3.37 -0.64
C LYS A 145 8.60 3.08 0.45
N VAL A 146 9.41 2.03 0.27
CA VAL A 146 10.44 1.63 1.25
C VAL A 146 11.43 2.74 1.51
N ILE A 147 11.85 3.45 0.45
CA ILE A 147 12.80 4.56 0.59
C ILE A 147 12.17 5.73 1.34
N ALA A 148 10.92 6.09 1.02
CA ALA A 148 10.21 7.13 1.75
C ALA A 148 10.07 6.80 3.25
N GLU A 149 9.74 5.55 3.55
CA GLU A 149 9.61 5.07 4.91
C GLU A 149 10.96 5.04 5.65
N THR A 150 12.02 4.60 4.98
CA THR A 150 13.38 4.54 5.55
C THR A 150 13.95 5.94 5.80
N ALA A 151 13.69 6.88 4.90
CA ALA A 151 14.09 8.27 5.05
C ALA A 151 13.21 9.04 6.06
N LYS A 152 12.26 8.37 6.73
CA LYS A 152 11.30 8.99 7.67
C LYS A 152 10.55 10.18 7.05
N ILE A 153 10.38 10.15 5.74
CA ILE A 153 9.72 11.23 5.03
C ILE A 153 8.24 11.15 5.33
N SER A 154 7.70 12.22 5.88
CA SER A 154 6.26 12.41 5.97
C SER A 154 5.71 12.63 4.56
N SER A 155 5.52 11.54 3.84
CA SER A 155 4.97 11.56 2.48
C SER A 155 3.49 11.93 2.44
N LYS A 156 2.90 12.12 3.62
CA LYS A 156 1.45 12.27 3.78
C LYS A 156 0.88 13.58 3.28
N THR A 157 1.65 14.65 3.29
CA THR A 157 1.06 15.99 3.14
C THR A 157 1.45 16.71 1.85
N GLY A 158 2.29 16.13 0.99
CA GLY A 158 2.89 16.92 -0.09
C GLY A 158 3.70 18.13 0.40
N LYS A 159 3.62 18.44 1.70
CA LYS A 159 4.44 19.42 2.40
C LYS A 159 5.67 18.72 2.96
N THR A 160 6.50 18.19 2.09
CA THR A 160 7.82 17.73 2.50
C THR A 160 8.58 18.91 3.06
N SER A 161 9.07 18.77 4.29
CA SER A 161 9.93 19.79 4.89
C SER A 161 11.22 19.93 4.07
N GLY A 162 11.90 21.08 4.19
CA GLY A 162 13.21 21.24 3.56
C GLY A 162 14.21 20.16 4.01
N ASN A 163 14.05 19.65 5.24
CA ASN A 163 14.84 18.57 5.80
C ASN A 163 14.54 17.22 5.13
N ASP A 164 13.28 16.88 4.87
CA ASP A 164 12.91 15.65 4.17
C ASP A 164 13.48 15.58 2.77
N ARG A 165 13.45 16.72 2.05
CA ARG A 165 14.06 16.85 0.72
C ARG A 165 15.56 16.65 0.77
N LYS A 166 16.22 17.18 1.80
CA LYS A 166 17.68 17.04 2.00
C LYS A 166 18.03 15.58 2.25
N ILE A 167 17.33 14.91 3.18
CA ILE A 167 17.55 13.49 3.52
C ILE A 167 17.35 12.61 2.28
N MET A 168 16.30 12.86 1.50
CA MET A 168 16.06 12.12 0.26
C MET A 168 17.14 12.38 -0.79
N GLY A 169 17.61 13.62 -0.92
CA GLY A 169 18.72 13.96 -1.81
C GLY A 169 20.01 13.25 -1.41
N GLU A 170 20.34 13.22 -0.13
CA GLU A 170 21.48 12.48 0.40
C GLU A 170 21.34 10.97 0.13
N PHE A 171 20.15 10.41 0.36
CA PHE A 171 19.91 8.99 0.04
C PHE A 171 20.13 8.68 -1.45
N LEU A 172 19.58 9.49 -2.36
CA LEU A 172 19.74 9.29 -3.80
C LEU A 172 21.18 9.44 -4.28
N ASN A 173 22.01 10.21 -3.58
CA ASN A 173 23.43 10.29 -3.86
C ASN A 173 24.18 8.99 -3.58
N PHE A 174 23.77 8.26 -2.54
CA PHE A 174 24.37 6.95 -2.19
C PHE A 174 23.71 5.77 -2.90
N CYS A 175 22.43 5.88 -3.20
CA CYS A 175 21.64 4.84 -3.81
C CYS A 175 20.79 5.44 -4.94
N PRO A 176 21.37 5.73 -6.11
CA PRO A 176 20.65 6.29 -7.23
C PRO A 176 19.59 5.31 -7.74
N ILE A 177 18.38 5.84 -7.97
CA ILE A 177 17.26 5.07 -8.50
C ILE A 177 17.13 5.35 -9.98
N ILE A 178 17.10 4.28 -10.78
CA ILE A 178 16.98 4.33 -12.22
C ILE A 178 15.74 3.53 -12.61
N SER A 179 14.78 4.16 -13.29
CA SER A 179 13.68 3.43 -13.92
C SER A 179 14.07 3.03 -15.34
N ILE A 180 13.68 1.81 -15.72
CA ILE A 180 13.88 1.27 -17.07
C ILE A 180 12.51 1.11 -17.71
N GLU A 181 12.29 1.86 -18.80
CA GLU A 181 11.07 1.80 -19.60
C GLU A 181 11.45 1.41 -21.03
N GLY A 182 11.25 0.16 -21.39
CA GLY A 182 11.74 -0.40 -22.66
C GLY A 182 13.27 -0.34 -22.76
N SER A 183 13.81 0.50 -23.65
CA SER A 183 15.26 0.73 -23.81
C SER A 183 15.76 2.04 -23.20
N LYS A 184 14.89 2.81 -22.55
CA LYS A 184 15.24 4.09 -21.93
C LYS A 184 15.50 3.91 -20.43
N MET A 185 16.56 4.54 -19.95
CA MET A 185 16.90 4.65 -18.54
C MET A 185 16.67 6.09 -18.08
N ASN A 186 15.91 6.27 -17.01
CA ASN A 186 15.65 7.57 -16.42
C ASN A 186 16.06 7.56 -14.95
N GLN A 187 16.96 8.44 -14.56
CA GLN A 187 17.32 8.64 -13.16
C GLN A 187 16.28 9.49 -12.44
N PHE A 188 15.92 9.10 -11.24
CA PHE A 188 15.03 9.87 -10.39
C PHE A 188 15.79 10.99 -9.66
N ASP A 189 15.22 12.19 -9.70
CA ASP A 189 15.55 13.28 -8.79
C ASP A 189 14.53 13.35 -7.64
N VAL A 190 14.79 14.19 -6.64
CA VAL A 190 13.91 14.33 -5.47
C VAL A 190 12.49 14.77 -5.85
N PRO A 191 12.26 15.79 -6.69
CA PRO A 191 10.93 16.21 -7.10
C PRO A 191 10.13 15.08 -7.78
N ARG A 192 10.74 14.41 -8.76
CA ARG A 192 10.11 13.32 -9.50
C ARG A 192 9.77 12.15 -8.59
N MET A 193 10.64 11.84 -7.63
CA MET A 193 10.41 10.78 -6.67
C MET A 193 9.22 11.09 -5.75
N LEU A 194 9.12 12.31 -5.25
CA LEU A 194 8.00 12.76 -4.40
C LEU A 194 6.67 12.75 -5.16
N GLU A 195 6.68 13.15 -6.43
CA GLU A 195 5.50 13.10 -7.29
C GLU A 195 5.02 11.66 -7.51
N GLN A 196 5.94 10.72 -7.78
CA GLN A 196 5.59 9.31 -7.93
C GLN A 196 5.09 8.69 -6.64
N LEU A 197 5.68 9.00 -5.49
CA LEU A 197 5.18 8.58 -4.18
C LEU A 197 3.75 9.04 -3.95
N LYS A 198 3.45 10.30 -4.25
CA LYS A 198 2.07 10.82 -4.14
C LYS A 198 1.10 10.00 -4.99
N LYS A 199 1.46 9.68 -6.25
CA LYS A 199 0.64 8.82 -7.11
C LYS A 199 0.41 7.45 -6.50
N VAL A 200 1.44 6.82 -5.93
CA VAL A 200 1.33 5.51 -5.28
C VAL A 200 0.34 5.54 -4.10
N TYR A 201 0.42 6.55 -3.25
CA TYR A 201 -0.51 6.69 -2.12
C TYR A 201 -1.95 6.93 -2.59
N VAL A 202 -2.14 7.77 -3.60
CA VAL A 202 -3.46 8.03 -4.18
C VAL A 202 -4.07 6.76 -4.77
N GLU A 203 -3.31 6.00 -5.56
CA GLU A 203 -3.80 4.73 -6.11
C GLU A 203 -4.14 3.72 -5.02
N ARG A 204 -3.37 3.66 -3.93
CA ARG A 204 -3.69 2.79 -2.78
C ARG A 204 -5.00 3.21 -2.11
N VAL A 205 -5.17 4.50 -1.84
CA VAL A 205 -6.39 5.03 -1.22
C VAL A 205 -7.62 4.71 -2.09
N VAL A 206 -7.53 4.91 -3.40
CA VAL A 206 -8.63 4.63 -4.33
C VAL A 206 -8.90 3.12 -4.40
N ARG A 207 -7.90 2.28 -4.62
CA ARG A 207 -8.06 0.81 -4.72
C ARG A 207 -8.60 0.18 -3.44
N ASN A 208 -8.28 0.75 -2.29
CA ASN A 208 -8.75 0.27 -1.00
C ASN A 208 -10.06 0.94 -0.55
N GLY A 209 -10.75 1.67 -1.44
CA GLY A 209 -12.02 2.32 -1.11
C GLY A 209 -11.93 3.27 0.08
N PHE A 210 -10.86 4.04 0.18
CA PHE A 210 -10.58 5.00 1.27
C PHE A 210 -10.34 4.36 2.65
N GLU A 211 -10.03 3.07 2.71
CA GLU A 211 -9.61 2.41 3.96
C GLU A 211 -8.13 2.64 4.31
N ASP A 212 -7.32 3.06 3.35
CA ASP A 212 -5.87 3.20 3.54
C ASP A 212 -5.53 4.34 4.52
N ARG A 213 -4.60 4.05 5.42
CA ARG A 213 -4.15 5.01 6.44
C ARG A 213 -3.48 6.25 5.87
N SER A 214 -3.00 6.18 4.62
CA SER A 214 -2.42 7.35 3.94
C SER A 214 -3.42 8.49 3.72
N LEU A 215 -4.70 8.20 3.89
CA LEU A 215 -5.76 9.21 3.83
C LEU A 215 -5.75 10.15 5.04
N TYR A 216 -5.10 9.76 6.16
CA TYR A 216 -5.13 10.52 7.41
C TYR A 216 -3.78 11.19 7.69
N ASN A 217 -3.84 12.41 8.25
CA ASN A 217 -2.66 13.16 8.63
C ASN A 217 -2.19 12.89 10.07
N ASP A 218 -1.11 13.55 10.47
CA ASP A 218 -0.46 13.34 11.77
C ASP A 218 -1.14 14.10 12.93
N GLU A 219 -2.17 14.89 12.68
CA GLU A 219 -2.96 15.52 13.74
C GLU A 219 -3.61 14.49 14.67
N LEU A 220 -3.88 13.28 14.14
CA LEU A 220 -4.32 12.14 14.95
C LEU A 220 -3.32 11.69 16.03
N MET A 221 -2.06 12.12 15.94
CA MET A 221 -1.06 11.85 16.99
C MET A 221 -1.18 12.80 18.18
N LYS A 222 -1.83 13.94 17.97
CA LYS A 222 -1.88 15.03 18.96
C LYS A 222 -3.24 15.17 19.61
N LEU A 223 -4.07 14.09 19.57
CA LEU A 223 -5.41 14.10 20.14
C LEU A 223 -5.37 14.47 21.64
N ASN A 224 -6.12 15.49 22.01
CA ASN A 224 -6.36 15.87 23.40
C ASN A 224 -7.61 15.14 23.94
N ASP A 225 -7.87 15.29 25.25
CA ASP A 225 -8.97 14.59 25.93
C ASP A 225 -10.36 14.97 25.37
N LEU A 226 -10.57 16.22 24.93
CA LEU A 226 -11.83 16.65 24.31
C LEU A 226 -12.02 16.00 22.96
N GLU A 227 -10.97 15.91 22.14
CA GLU A 227 -11.01 15.27 20.84
C GLU A 227 -11.22 13.74 20.98
N LEU A 228 -10.62 13.13 21.99
CA LEU A 228 -10.88 11.72 22.29
C LEU A 228 -12.34 11.48 22.68
N GLN A 229 -12.95 12.41 23.42
CA GLN A 229 -14.37 12.32 23.75
C GLN A 229 -15.26 12.48 22.52
N GLU A 230 -14.93 13.38 21.57
CA GLU A 230 -15.61 13.47 20.28
C GLU A 230 -15.54 12.15 19.50
N PHE A 231 -14.40 11.49 19.49
CA PHE A 231 -14.24 10.18 18.88
C PHE A 231 -15.04 9.09 19.60
N ASP A 232 -15.13 9.10 20.91
CA ASP A 232 -15.95 8.16 21.67
C ASP A 232 -17.45 8.36 21.35
N ASP A 233 -17.91 9.58 21.16
CA ASP A 233 -19.27 9.88 20.76
C ASP A 233 -19.55 9.44 19.31
N LEU A 234 -18.61 9.65 18.39
CA LEU A 234 -18.69 9.11 17.03
C LEU A 234 -18.68 7.57 17.02
N LYS A 235 -17.93 6.94 17.92
CA LYS A 235 -17.90 5.48 18.06
C LYS A 235 -19.27 4.90 18.47
N LYS A 236 -20.00 5.59 19.34
CA LYS A 236 -21.36 5.20 19.73
C LYS A 236 -22.32 5.25 18.54
N ILE A 237 -22.10 6.17 17.60
CA ILE A 237 -22.93 6.38 16.40
C ILE A 237 -22.58 5.36 15.31
N ILE A 238 -21.31 5.18 15.02
CA ILE A 238 -20.80 4.43 13.84
C ILE A 238 -20.60 2.94 14.18
N GLY A 239 -20.40 2.62 15.46
CA GLY A 239 -19.90 1.32 15.88
C GLY A 239 -18.40 1.14 15.59
N GLN A 240 -17.86 -0.02 15.90
CA GLN A 240 -16.50 -0.40 15.50
C GLN A 240 -16.55 -1.11 14.16
N THR A 241 -16.09 -0.47 13.12
CA THR A 241 -15.76 -1.18 11.88
C THR A 241 -14.66 -2.18 12.15
N LYS A 242 -14.93 -3.48 11.96
CA LYS A 242 -13.90 -4.51 12.04
C LYS A 242 -12.84 -4.16 11.00
N ALA A 243 -11.61 -3.97 11.47
CA ALA A 243 -10.46 -3.88 10.57
C ALA A 243 -10.47 -5.11 9.65
N MET A 244 -10.09 -4.91 8.37
CA MET A 244 -9.77 -6.05 7.50
C MET A 244 -8.79 -6.98 8.23
N PRO A 245 -8.87 -8.31 8.01
CA PRO A 245 -7.89 -9.22 8.56
C PRO A 245 -6.51 -8.64 8.24
N LYS A 246 -5.66 -8.55 9.26
CA LYS A 246 -4.30 -8.04 9.14
C LYS A 246 -3.58 -8.91 8.11
N THR A 247 -3.61 -8.50 6.85
CA THR A 247 -2.47 -8.80 5.99
C THR A 247 -1.30 -8.20 6.72
N ASN A 248 -0.20 -8.92 6.88
CA ASN A 248 0.99 -8.51 7.63
C ASN A 248 1.54 -7.16 7.15
N GLN A 249 0.76 -6.11 7.29
CA GLN A 249 1.21 -4.74 7.16
C GLN A 249 2.05 -4.48 8.41
N VAL A 250 3.34 -4.61 8.26
CA VAL A 250 4.25 -4.00 9.21
C VAL A 250 3.98 -2.51 9.14
N ASP A 251 3.37 -2.00 10.18
CA ASP A 251 3.13 -0.57 10.36
C ASP A 251 4.49 0.10 10.57
N ILE A 252 5.04 0.63 9.51
CA ILE A 252 6.33 1.33 9.52
C ILE A 252 6.17 2.76 10.05
N ASN A 253 4.95 3.20 10.17
CA ASN A 253 4.61 4.40 10.90
C ASN A 253 4.54 4.03 12.39
N ASN A 254 5.25 4.73 13.25
CA ASN A 254 5.39 4.51 14.70
C ASN A 254 4.06 4.49 15.48
N GLN A 255 2.99 4.15 14.79
CA GLN A 255 1.64 3.89 15.28
C GLN A 255 1.07 5.00 16.20
N GLY A 256 1.47 6.26 15.92
CA GLY A 256 1.05 7.42 16.71
C GLY A 256 2.02 7.82 17.80
N LEU A 257 3.16 7.19 17.86
CA LEU A 257 4.27 7.54 18.75
C LEU A 257 5.34 8.29 17.96
N THR A 258 6.12 9.16 18.62
CA THR A 258 7.38 9.65 18.03
C THR A 258 8.36 8.49 17.87
N ASP A 259 9.40 8.65 17.06
CA ASP A 259 10.42 7.60 16.90
C ASP A 259 11.01 7.18 18.25
N GLU A 260 11.32 8.15 19.10
CA GLU A 260 11.84 7.92 20.45
C GLU A 260 10.84 7.15 21.33
N GLN A 261 9.56 7.53 21.28
CA GLN A 261 8.49 6.83 22.00
C GLN A 261 8.26 5.41 21.48
N TYR A 262 8.43 5.19 20.20
CA TYR A 262 8.28 3.86 19.61
C TYR A 262 9.46 2.95 19.98
N GLU A 263 10.69 3.44 19.90
CA GLU A 263 11.88 2.72 20.35
C GLU A 263 11.81 2.42 21.84
N GLU A 264 11.35 3.38 22.64
CA GLU A 264 11.09 3.22 24.08
C GLU A 264 10.05 2.11 24.31
N LEU A 265 8.91 2.14 23.60
CA LEU A 265 7.87 1.12 23.71
C LEU A 265 8.41 -0.27 23.36
N GLU A 266 9.13 -0.41 22.25
CA GLU A 266 9.75 -1.69 21.85
C GLU A 266 10.75 -2.19 22.89
N SER A 267 11.57 -1.32 23.44
CA SER A 267 12.56 -1.69 24.45
C SER A 267 11.90 -2.18 25.73
N LEU A 268 10.87 -1.46 26.19
CA LEU A 268 10.08 -1.83 27.36
C LEU A 268 9.29 -3.13 27.14
N GLU A 269 8.73 -3.35 25.95
CA GLU A 269 8.06 -4.61 25.63
C GLU A 269 9.03 -5.78 25.56
N LYS A 270 10.20 -5.60 24.95
CA LYS A 270 11.26 -6.63 24.90
C LYS A 270 11.73 -6.97 26.32
N LYS A 271 11.91 -5.96 27.18
CA LYS A 271 12.26 -6.14 28.60
C LYS A 271 11.18 -6.91 29.36
N SER A 272 9.90 -6.56 29.12
CA SER A 272 8.74 -7.24 29.72
C SER A 272 8.58 -8.70 29.30
N LYS A 273 8.95 -9.06 28.07
CA LYS A 273 8.76 -10.42 27.48
C LYS A 273 9.93 -11.38 27.76
N LYS A 274 11.08 -10.91 28.25
CA LYS A 274 12.23 -11.79 28.56
C LYS A 274 11.84 -12.81 29.64
N LYS A 275 12.01 -14.10 29.32
CA LYS A 275 11.80 -15.24 30.23
C LYS A 275 13.17 -15.83 30.63
N GLY A 276 13.34 -16.20 31.89
CA GLY A 276 14.54 -16.92 32.34
C GLY A 276 15.36 -16.17 33.41
N LYS A 277 16.61 -16.60 33.62
CA LYS A 277 17.52 -16.06 34.66
C LYS A 277 17.91 -14.58 34.47
N ASP A 278 17.75 -14.05 33.27
CA ASP A 278 18.05 -12.65 32.93
C ASP A 278 16.83 -11.71 33.05
N LYS A 279 15.80 -12.12 33.76
CA LYS A 279 14.60 -11.33 33.98
C LYS A 279 14.88 -10.15 34.91
N GLN A 280 15.16 -8.98 34.35
CA GLN A 280 15.06 -7.72 35.10
C GLN A 280 13.58 -7.29 35.09
N PRO A 281 12.90 -7.24 36.24
CA PRO A 281 11.53 -6.74 36.30
C PRO A 281 11.52 -5.26 35.93
N LEU A 282 10.48 -4.83 35.22
CA LEU A 282 10.24 -3.41 34.98
C LEU A 282 10.05 -2.68 36.31
N THR A 283 10.65 -1.51 36.44
CA THR A 283 10.37 -0.59 37.55
C THR A 283 8.92 -0.10 37.48
N GLU A 284 8.38 0.44 38.53
CA GLU A 284 7.01 1.00 38.52
C GLU A 284 6.88 2.16 37.55
N GLU A 285 7.90 3.00 37.40
CA GLU A 285 7.96 4.07 36.43
C GLU A 285 7.96 3.52 34.97
N GLU A 286 8.74 2.47 34.69
CA GLU A 286 8.77 1.81 33.40
C GLU A 286 7.43 1.13 33.08
N LYS A 287 6.73 0.59 34.07
CA LYS A 287 5.39 0.02 33.87
C LYS A 287 4.37 1.10 33.49
N GLN A 288 4.36 2.20 34.27
CA GLN A 288 3.47 3.34 33.99
C GLN A 288 3.74 3.92 32.63
N ARG A 289 5.00 4.06 32.25
CA ARG A 289 5.40 4.56 30.93
C ARG A 289 4.97 3.63 29.80
N LEU A 290 5.13 2.33 29.98
CA LEU A 290 4.66 1.32 29.03
C LEU A 290 3.14 1.37 28.83
N GLU A 291 2.38 1.52 29.90
CA GLU A 291 0.91 1.66 29.84
C GLU A 291 0.49 2.96 29.13
N GLU A 292 1.15 4.07 29.43
CA GLU A 292 0.89 5.35 28.75
C GLU A 292 1.12 5.26 27.24
N LEU A 293 2.24 4.70 26.81
CA LEU A 293 2.57 4.54 25.40
C LEU A 293 1.59 3.60 24.69
N LYS A 294 1.19 2.50 25.36
CA LYS A 294 0.15 1.60 24.84
C LYS A 294 -1.21 2.29 24.73
N LYS A 295 -1.57 3.11 25.69
CA LYS A 295 -2.82 3.87 25.66
C LYS A 295 -2.85 4.85 24.49
N LYS A 296 -1.78 5.61 24.26
CA LYS A 296 -1.65 6.52 23.11
C LYS A 296 -1.82 5.78 21.77
N LYS A 297 -1.14 4.64 21.64
CA LYS A 297 -1.25 3.78 20.46
C LYS A 297 -2.68 3.28 20.25
N ASN A 298 -3.34 2.78 21.28
CA ASN A 298 -4.71 2.27 21.22
C ASN A 298 -5.72 3.37 20.87
N ASN A 299 -5.57 4.56 21.42
CA ASN A 299 -6.45 5.70 21.14
C ASN A 299 -6.39 6.11 19.66
N ARG A 300 -5.20 6.16 19.09
CA ARG A 300 -5.04 6.45 17.66
C ARG A 300 -5.66 5.38 16.78
N GLU A 301 -5.42 4.11 17.10
CA GLU A 301 -6.02 2.98 16.38
C GLU A 301 -7.56 3.04 16.42
N ALA A 302 -8.11 3.37 17.59
CA ALA A 302 -9.54 3.56 17.75
C ALA A 302 -10.06 4.73 16.89
N ALA A 303 -9.39 5.88 16.91
CA ALA A 303 -9.75 7.03 16.11
C ALA A 303 -9.69 6.73 14.59
N ILE A 304 -8.64 6.07 14.12
CA ILE A 304 -8.53 5.63 12.72
C ILE A 304 -9.67 4.67 12.35
N SER A 305 -10.02 3.74 13.25
CA SER A 305 -11.12 2.80 13.00
C SER A 305 -12.47 3.52 12.83
N ILE A 306 -12.70 4.57 13.61
CA ILE A 306 -13.92 5.39 13.53
C ILE A 306 -13.92 6.21 12.23
N LEU A 307 -12.82 6.90 11.92
CA LEU A 307 -12.69 7.66 10.68
C LEU A 307 -12.84 6.77 9.44
N ARG A 308 -12.35 5.54 9.49
CA ARG A 308 -12.51 4.55 8.43
C ARG A 308 -13.98 4.27 8.15
N GLY A 309 -14.82 4.12 9.19
CA GLY A 309 -16.26 3.94 9.04
C GLY A 309 -16.96 5.08 8.28
N ILE A 310 -16.39 6.29 8.32
CA ILE A 310 -16.85 7.44 7.52
C ILE A 310 -16.21 7.40 6.13
N SER A 311 -14.90 7.20 6.06
CA SER A 311 -14.11 7.32 4.83
C SER A 311 -14.53 6.37 3.73
N ILE A 312 -14.89 5.14 4.07
CA ILE A 312 -15.31 4.11 3.10
C ILE A 312 -16.60 4.46 2.35
N ARG A 313 -17.35 5.46 2.83
CA ARG A 313 -18.55 5.96 2.19
C ARG A 313 -18.29 7.12 1.22
N MET A 314 -17.15 7.78 1.37
CA MET A 314 -16.81 8.96 0.57
C MET A 314 -16.60 8.69 -0.93
N PRO A 315 -16.00 7.56 -1.37
CA PRO A 315 -15.82 7.29 -2.79
C PRO A 315 -17.11 7.34 -3.59
N LEU A 316 -18.19 6.79 -3.03
CA LEU A 316 -19.50 6.80 -3.68
C LEU A 316 -20.08 8.22 -3.75
N LEU A 317 -19.98 8.98 -2.67
CA LEU A 317 -20.40 10.38 -2.64
C LEU A 317 -19.58 11.26 -3.59
N ILE A 318 -18.26 11.01 -3.71
CA ILE A 318 -17.40 11.70 -4.68
C ILE A 318 -17.78 11.33 -6.11
N TYR A 319 -18.08 10.06 -6.37
CA TYR A 319 -18.53 9.58 -7.67
C TYR A 319 -19.81 10.28 -8.11
N GLY A 320 -20.82 10.34 -7.24
CA GLY A 320 -22.14 10.92 -7.50
C GLY A 320 -22.25 12.42 -7.29
N ALA A 321 -21.18 13.13 -6.89
CA ALA A 321 -21.24 14.55 -6.63
C ALA A 321 -21.54 15.36 -7.89
N GLU A 322 -22.58 16.20 -7.84
CA GLU A 322 -22.91 17.16 -8.88
C GLU A 322 -22.05 18.43 -8.74
N LEU A 323 -21.20 18.66 -9.70
CA LEU A 323 -20.33 19.86 -9.74
C LEU A 323 -20.91 20.86 -10.74
N LYS A 324 -21.01 22.11 -10.32
CA LYS A 324 -21.45 23.21 -11.19
C LYS A 324 -20.51 23.47 -12.35
N ASP A 325 -19.23 23.20 -12.13
CA ASP A 325 -18.14 23.31 -13.10
C ASP A 325 -17.29 22.05 -13.01
N GLU A 326 -17.04 21.42 -14.15
CA GLU A 326 -16.19 20.23 -14.26
C GLU A 326 -14.75 20.44 -13.81
N SER A 327 -14.26 21.69 -13.84
CA SER A 327 -12.94 22.07 -13.35
C SER A 327 -12.87 22.16 -11.82
N GLN A 328 -14.02 22.19 -11.14
CA GLN A 328 -14.08 22.29 -9.69
C GLN A 328 -13.50 21.03 -9.03
N GLU A 329 -12.54 21.26 -8.14
CA GLU A 329 -11.93 20.19 -7.36
C GLU A 329 -12.75 19.86 -6.11
N ILE A 330 -12.88 18.58 -5.81
CA ILE A 330 -13.45 18.13 -4.55
C ILE A 330 -12.32 18.04 -3.54
N THR A 331 -12.28 19.00 -2.64
CA THR A 331 -11.32 19.06 -1.52
C THR A 331 -11.99 18.58 -0.24
N ILE A 332 -11.21 18.23 0.79
CA ILE A 332 -11.77 17.87 2.10
C ILE A 332 -12.56 19.03 2.72
N ASP A 333 -12.21 20.26 2.38
CA ASP A 333 -12.86 21.47 2.92
C ASP A 333 -14.23 21.71 2.30
N ASN A 334 -14.40 21.48 1.00
CA ASN A 334 -15.67 21.71 0.31
C ASN A 334 -16.53 20.45 0.17
N PHE A 335 -16.00 19.27 0.48
CA PHE A 335 -16.67 17.99 0.29
C PHE A 335 -18.08 17.96 0.88
N ALA A 336 -18.22 18.28 2.18
CA ALA A 336 -19.52 18.25 2.83
C ALA A 336 -20.54 19.24 2.23
N SER A 337 -20.09 20.36 1.68
CA SER A 337 -20.96 21.37 1.06
C SER A 337 -21.39 21.00 -0.37
N LEU A 338 -20.57 20.20 -1.07
CA LEU A 338 -20.86 19.76 -2.44
C LEU A 338 -21.86 18.60 -2.50
N ILE A 339 -21.96 17.82 -1.44
CA ILE A 339 -22.91 16.70 -1.39
C ILE A 339 -24.28 17.22 -0.96
N ASP A 340 -25.32 16.87 -1.71
CA ASP A 340 -26.69 17.22 -1.35
C ASP A 340 -27.12 16.61 0.00
N PRO A 341 -28.11 17.21 0.72
CA PRO A 341 -28.52 16.73 2.03
C PRO A 341 -29.05 15.30 2.01
N GLN A 342 -29.78 14.92 0.99
CA GLN A 342 -30.40 13.61 0.89
C GLN A 342 -29.35 12.50 0.67
N SER A 343 -28.42 12.69 -0.26
CA SER A 343 -27.30 11.77 -0.46
C SER A 343 -26.43 11.66 0.80
N TRP A 344 -26.25 12.76 1.54
CA TRP A 344 -25.53 12.72 2.80
C TRP A 344 -26.23 11.83 3.84
N GLU A 345 -27.54 11.97 4.01
CA GLU A 345 -28.32 11.16 4.96
C GLU A 345 -28.41 9.69 4.55
N GLU A 346 -28.47 9.41 3.24
CA GLU A 346 -28.54 8.04 2.72
C GLU A 346 -27.24 7.27 2.88
N PHE A 347 -26.11 7.92 2.64
CA PHE A 347 -24.82 7.23 2.55
C PHE A 347 -23.91 7.40 3.76
N MET A 348 -24.02 8.50 4.51
CA MET A 348 -23.21 8.67 5.73
C MET A 348 -23.80 7.90 6.91
N PRO A 349 -23.00 7.53 7.91
CA PRO A 349 -23.51 6.87 9.10
C PRO A 349 -24.57 7.75 9.77
N LYS A 350 -25.68 7.13 10.16
CA LYS A 350 -26.78 7.83 10.82
C LYS A 350 -26.29 8.62 12.03
N GLY A 351 -26.50 9.93 12.03
CA GLY A 351 -26.02 10.84 13.08
C GLY A 351 -24.66 11.50 12.82
N VAL A 352 -23.97 11.16 11.74
CA VAL A 352 -22.79 11.92 11.25
C VAL A 352 -23.29 13.07 10.37
N THR A 353 -23.65 14.18 10.99
CA THR A 353 -24.07 15.39 10.28
C THR A 353 -22.87 16.04 9.57
N LYS A 354 -23.16 16.89 8.57
CA LYS A 354 -22.13 17.70 7.89
C LYS A 354 -21.33 18.57 8.88
N GLN A 355 -21.98 19.05 9.95
CA GLN A 355 -21.29 19.81 10.99
C GLN A 355 -20.30 18.96 11.79
N LYS A 356 -20.70 17.75 12.20
CA LYS A 356 -19.78 16.82 12.86
C LYS A 356 -18.61 16.42 11.95
N PHE A 357 -18.89 16.22 10.67
CA PHE A 357 -17.83 15.96 9.70
C PHE A 357 -16.84 17.13 9.61
N ASN A 358 -17.31 18.37 9.62
CA ASN A 358 -16.45 19.54 9.59
C ASN A 358 -15.51 19.64 10.80
N ASN A 359 -15.88 19.07 11.95
CA ASN A 359 -14.98 19.02 13.12
C ASN A 359 -13.84 18.01 12.93
N ILE A 360 -14.10 16.90 12.23
CA ILE A 360 -13.13 15.80 12.05
C ILE A 360 -12.34 15.88 10.74
N LYS A 361 -12.74 16.72 9.78
CA LYS A 361 -12.07 16.84 8.47
C LYS A 361 -10.58 17.22 8.60
N LYS A 362 -10.17 17.88 9.68
CA LYS A 362 -8.78 18.25 9.97
C LYS A 362 -7.84 17.04 10.09
N TYR A 363 -8.37 15.84 10.34
CA TYR A 363 -7.58 14.60 10.45
C TYR A 363 -7.33 13.92 9.11
N TYR A 364 -7.91 14.42 8.02
CA TYR A 364 -7.65 13.92 6.68
C TYR A 364 -6.49 14.67 6.03
N ASP A 365 -5.72 13.97 5.22
CA ASP A 365 -4.72 14.59 4.38
C ASP A 365 -5.40 15.31 3.19
N PRO A 366 -5.33 16.64 3.10
CA PRO A 366 -6.08 17.38 2.10
C PRO A 366 -5.60 17.12 0.67
N GLU A 367 -4.31 16.85 0.48
CA GLU A 367 -3.75 16.62 -0.86
C GLU A 367 -4.05 15.21 -1.36
N ILE A 368 -3.91 14.20 -0.49
CA ILE A 368 -4.26 12.81 -0.84
C ILE A 368 -5.76 12.71 -1.10
N PHE A 369 -6.59 13.33 -0.26
CA PHE A 369 -8.04 13.34 -0.48
C PHE A 369 -8.43 13.97 -1.82
N CYS A 370 -7.92 15.17 -2.11
CA CYS A 370 -8.20 15.89 -3.36
C CYS A 370 -7.75 15.07 -4.59
N ALA A 371 -6.54 14.52 -4.55
CA ALA A 371 -5.99 13.73 -5.64
C ALA A 371 -6.74 12.40 -5.83
N ALA A 372 -7.18 11.74 -4.75
CA ALA A 372 -8.02 10.54 -4.82
C ALA A 372 -9.41 10.87 -5.39
N GLY A 373 -10.02 11.98 -4.99
CA GLY A 373 -11.27 12.45 -5.56
C GLY A 373 -11.17 12.74 -7.06
N LYS A 374 -10.12 13.41 -7.49
CA LYS A 374 -9.83 13.64 -8.91
C LYS A 374 -9.68 12.31 -9.68
N ARG A 375 -9.01 11.33 -9.08
CA ARG A 375 -8.80 10.02 -9.69
C ARG A 375 -10.12 9.28 -9.90
N ILE A 376 -11.01 9.22 -8.89
CA ILE A 376 -12.35 8.62 -9.00
C ILE A 376 -13.16 9.32 -10.10
N ARG A 377 -13.20 10.65 -10.10
CA ARG A 377 -13.91 11.42 -11.13
C ARG A 377 -13.35 11.20 -12.54
N ALA A 378 -12.03 11.13 -12.68
CA ALA A 378 -11.40 10.84 -13.97
C ALA A 378 -11.76 9.43 -14.48
N MET A 379 -11.82 8.43 -13.59
CA MET A 379 -12.25 7.07 -13.94
C MET A 379 -13.71 7.05 -14.39
N ALA A 380 -14.60 7.75 -13.68
CA ALA A 380 -16.02 7.87 -14.05
C ALA A 380 -16.18 8.51 -15.44
N ARG A 381 -15.55 9.67 -15.67
CA ARG A 381 -15.61 10.37 -16.98
C ARG A 381 -15.02 9.55 -18.12
N ALA A 382 -13.98 8.75 -17.86
CA ALA A 382 -13.42 7.87 -18.88
C ALA A 382 -14.43 6.78 -19.28
N ALA A 383 -15.25 6.31 -18.33
CA ALA A 383 -16.29 5.35 -18.58
C ALA A 383 -17.44 5.92 -19.45
N ASP A 384 -17.73 7.21 -19.33
CA ASP A 384 -18.82 7.87 -20.12
C ASP A 384 -18.55 7.87 -21.64
N LYS A 385 -17.31 7.73 -22.04
CA LYS A 385 -16.89 7.72 -23.46
C LYS A 385 -16.89 6.33 -24.09
N LEU A 386 -17.16 5.29 -23.32
CA LEU A 386 -17.13 3.90 -23.75
C LEU A 386 -18.48 3.45 -24.31
N SER A 387 -18.49 2.35 -25.07
CA SER A 387 -19.72 1.64 -25.43
C SER A 387 -20.45 1.16 -24.17
N VAL A 388 -21.72 0.79 -24.30
CA VAL A 388 -22.55 0.37 -23.14
C VAL A 388 -21.90 -0.80 -22.40
N GLU A 389 -21.44 -1.81 -23.13
CA GLU A 389 -20.83 -3.01 -22.54
C GLU A 389 -19.51 -2.68 -21.82
N GLU A 390 -18.61 -1.98 -22.50
CA GLU A 390 -17.33 -1.54 -21.89
C GLU A 390 -17.54 -0.58 -20.72
N ARG A 391 -18.59 0.25 -20.76
CA ARG A 391 -18.97 1.14 -19.67
C ARG A 391 -19.42 0.37 -18.44
N ILE A 392 -20.29 -0.65 -18.63
CA ILE A 392 -20.75 -1.52 -17.53
C ILE A 392 -19.56 -2.20 -16.87
N GLU A 393 -18.66 -2.79 -17.64
CA GLU A 393 -17.43 -3.41 -17.11
C GLU A 393 -16.60 -2.40 -16.33
N ARG A 394 -16.35 -1.22 -16.89
CA ARG A 394 -15.54 -0.18 -16.25
C ARG A 394 -16.18 0.36 -14.97
N ILE A 395 -17.49 0.58 -14.97
CA ILE A 395 -18.23 1.03 -13.78
C ILE A 395 -18.20 -0.07 -12.71
N THR A 396 -18.37 -1.33 -13.09
CA THR A 396 -18.27 -2.47 -12.18
C THR A 396 -16.88 -2.53 -11.55
N ASP A 397 -15.83 -2.32 -12.31
CA ASP A 397 -14.46 -2.25 -11.79
C ASP A 397 -14.29 -1.11 -10.77
N ILE A 398 -14.83 0.07 -11.06
CA ILE A 398 -14.79 1.21 -10.14
C ILE A 398 -15.51 0.87 -8.83
N PHE A 399 -16.74 0.37 -8.91
CA PHE A 399 -17.53 0.02 -7.73
C PHE A 399 -16.95 -1.17 -6.95
N SER A 400 -16.25 -2.09 -7.60
CA SER A 400 -15.57 -3.20 -6.93
C SER A 400 -14.46 -2.74 -5.98
N THR A 401 -13.90 -1.55 -6.21
CA THR A 401 -12.92 -0.93 -5.30
C THR A 401 -13.57 -0.28 -4.08
N PHE A 402 -14.87 0.05 -4.15
CA PHE A 402 -15.58 0.67 -3.04
C PHE A 402 -15.91 -0.38 -1.98
N ARG A 403 -15.70 -0.03 -0.72
CA ARG A 403 -15.98 -0.95 0.38
C ARG A 403 -17.44 -0.86 0.82
N ASN A 404 -18.01 -2.01 1.07
CA ASN A 404 -19.32 -2.08 1.73
C ASN A 404 -19.11 -1.81 3.24
N PRO A 405 -19.68 -0.73 3.79
CA PRO A 405 -19.45 -0.32 5.17
C PRO A 405 -20.03 -1.29 6.21
N ASP A 406 -21.06 -2.05 5.86
CA ASP A 406 -21.72 -2.98 6.78
C ASP A 406 -22.11 -4.28 6.09
N LYS A 407 -21.95 -5.40 6.80
CA LYS A 407 -22.50 -6.69 6.36
C LYS A 407 -24.03 -6.70 6.35
N GLU A 408 -24.64 -5.75 7.00
CA GLU A 408 -26.09 -5.72 7.22
C GLU A 408 -26.85 -4.69 6.37
N THR A 409 -26.18 -3.69 5.80
CA THR A 409 -26.89 -2.58 5.20
C THR A 409 -26.11 -1.82 4.14
N VAL A 410 -25.80 -2.38 3.01
CA VAL A 410 -25.90 -1.50 1.87
C VAL A 410 -26.52 -2.26 0.72
N LEU A 411 -27.74 -2.44 0.89
CA LEU A 411 -28.65 -2.31 -0.22
C LEU A 411 -28.45 -0.87 -0.72
N THR A 412 -28.01 -0.72 -1.95
CA THR A 412 -28.07 0.57 -2.64
C THR A 412 -29.47 1.14 -2.38
N PRO A 413 -29.59 2.39 -1.92
CA PRO A 413 -30.89 2.95 -1.64
C PRO A 413 -31.86 2.70 -2.79
N TRP A 414 -33.07 2.29 -2.47
CA TRP A 414 -34.08 1.92 -3.47
C TRP A 414 -34.28 2.99 -4.54
N ARG A 415 -34.20 4.26 -4.15
CA ARG A 415 -34.22 5.41 -5.05
C ARG A 415 -33.09 5.36 -6.09
N VAL A 416 -31.88 5.09 -5.65
CA VAL A 416 -30.68 5.05 -6.52
C VAL A 416 -30.77 3.87 -7.49
N VAL A 417 -31.23 2.71 -7.03
CA VAL A 417 -31.46 1.54 -7.89
C VAL A 417 -32.49 1.88 -8.98
N ASN A 418 -33.62 2.47 -8.59
CA ASN A 418 -34.67 2.85 -9.55
C ASN A 418 -34.18 3.90 -10.54
N MET A 419 -33.41 4.89 -10.09
CA MET A 419 -32.83 5.92 -10.95
C MET A 419 -31.92 5.29 -12.00
N HIS A 420 -30.93 4.51 -11.59
CA HIS A 420 -29.99 3.91 -12.52
C HIS A 420 -30.64 2.88 -13.46
N LEU A 421 -31.50 2.01 -12.94
CA LEU A 421 -32.21 1.05 -13.78
C LEU A 421 -33.16 1.76 -14.76
N GLY A 422 -33.93 2.74 -14.28
CA GLY A 422 -34.84 3.50 -15.12
C GLY A 422 -34.13 4.31 -16.19
N ASP A 423 -33.00 4.93 -15.87
CA ASP A 423 -32.26 5.75 -16.83
C ASP A 423 -31.44 4.94 -17.82
N CYS A 424 -30.90 3.79 -17.41
CA CYS A 424 -30.05 2.96 -18.27
C CYS A 424 -30.80 1.88 -19.04
N LEU A 425 -31.68 1.14 -18.36
CA LEU A 425 -32.35 -0.04 -18.91
C LEU A 425 -33.85 0.20 -19.21
N GLY A 426 -34.46 1.18 -18.56
CA GLY A 426 -35.89 1.33 -18.56
C GLY A 426 -36.59 0.30 -17.66
N GLY A 427 -37.84 -0.05 -18.01
CA GLY A 427 -38.67 -0.98 -17.24
C GLY A 427 -39.52 -0.30 -16.16
N TYR A 428 -39.98 -1.08 -15.18
CA TYR A 428 -40.84 -0.57 -14.11
C TYR A 428 -40.08 0.24 -13.09
N ASN A 429 -40.55 1.47 -12.84
CA ASN A 429 -39.89 2.40 -11.92
C ASN A 429 -40.95 2.90 -10.89
N PHE A 430 -40.59 2.85 -9.62
CA PHE A 430 -41.44 3.15 -8.49
C PHE A 430 -41.35 4.61 -8.01
N PHE A 431 -40.63 5.45 -8.74
CA PHE A 431 -40.45 6.86 -8.45
C PHE A 431 -40.98 7.73 -9.58
N GLU A 432 -41.42 8.94 -9.24
CA GLU A 432 -41.72 9.97 -10.23
C GLU A 432 -40.47 10.36 -11.06
N GLN A 433 -40.65 11.24 -12.05
CA GLN A 433 -39.57 11.61 -12.98
C GLN A 433 -38.37 12.28 -12.29
N GLY A 434 -38.56 12.95 -11.17
CA GLY A 434 -37.50 13.59 -10.37
C GLY A 434 -36.82 12.66 -9.36
N TYR A 435 -37.33 11.45 -9.18
CA TYR A 435 -36.84 10.48 -8.17
C TYR A 435 -36.88 10.98 -6.72
N GLU A 436 -37.71 11.97 -6.41
CA GLU A 436 -37.91 12.50 -5.06
C GLU A 436 -39.05 11.83 -4.31
N THR A 437 -40.09 11.43 -5.02
CA THR A 437 -41.30 10.87 -4.45
C THR A 437 -41.59 9.47 -5.01
N THR A 438 -42.01 8.56 -4.14
CA THR A 438 -42.43 7.22 -4.54
C THR A 438 -43.85 7.25 -5.10
N LEU A 439 -44.11 6.45 -6.14
CA LEU A 439 -45.42 6.25 -6.75
C LEU A 439 -46.13 5.07 -6.10
N SER A 440 -47.44 5.16 -5.97
CA SER A 440 -48.28 4.04 -5.52
C SER A 440 -48.34 2.90 -6.54
N GLU A 441 -48.26 3.26 -7.83
CA GLU A 441 -48.16 2.31 -8.95
C GLU A 441 -46.91 2.62 -9.78
N PRO A 442 -46.13 1.61 -10.19
CA PRO A 442 -44.92 1.85 -10.96
C PRO A 442 -45.23 2.36 -12.37
N ARG A 443 -44.47 3.33 -12.84
CA ARG A 443 -44.47 3.78 -14.23
C ARG A 443 -43.52 2.91 -15.07
N PHE A 444 -43.89 2.65 -16.30
CA PHE A 444 -43.01 1.96 -17.24
C PHE A 444 -42.18 2.98 -18.04
N ILE A 445 -40.84 2.82 -18.05
CA ILE A 445 -39.91 3.63 -18.80
C ILE A 445 -39.44 2.81 -20.00
N ASP A 446 -39.73 3.29 -21.20
CA ASP A 446 -39.29 2.64 -22.42
C ASP A 446 -38.02 3.34 -22.97
N LYS A 447 -36.94 2.61 -23.09
CA LYS A 447 -35.66 3.03 -23.69
C LYS A 447 -35.41 2.37 -25.06
N GLY A 448 -36.48 1.96 -25.74
CA GLY A 448 -36.42 1.33 -27.05
C GLY A 448 -35.78 -0.06 -27.02
N GLU A 449 -34.80 -0.30 -27.91
CA GLU A 449 -34.12 -1.61 -28.03
C GLU A 449 -33.52 -2.09 -26.71
N VAL A 450 -33.00 -1.18 -25.87
CA VAL A 450 -32.41 -1.55 -24.59
C VAL A 450 -33.48 -2.17 -23.68
N THR A 451 -34.65 -1.53 -23.55
CA THR A 451 -35.72 -2.05 -22.73
C THR A 451 -36.30 -3.35 -23.32
N ALA A 452 -36.44 -3.42 -24.62
CA ALA A 452 -36.92 -4.63 -25.30
C ALA A 452 -35.94 -5.83 -25.08
N ASN A 453 -34.64 -5.62 -25.13
CA ASN A 453 -33.66 -6.68 -24.92
C ASN A 453 -33.60 -7.19 -23.48
N VAL A 454 -33.96 -6.36 -22.50
CA VAL A 454 -33.92 -6.73 -21.07
C VAL A 454 -35.23 -7.38 -20.59
N PHE A 455 -36.36 -6.97 -21.16
CA PHE A 455 -37.70 -7.38 -20.69
C PHE A 455 -38.47 -8.20 -21.74
N ALA A 456 -37.85 -8.67 -22.80
CA ALA A 456 -38.43 -9.53 -23.84
C ALA A 456 -38.52 -11.02 -23.36
#